data_a4e524c70d9b94e6466da692dba62838
#
_entry.id   a4e524c70d9b94e6466da692dba62838
#
_cell.length_a   1.000
_cell.length_b   1.000
_cell.length_c   1.000
_cell.angle_alpha   90.00
_cell.angle_beta   90.00
_cell.angle_gamma   90.00
#
_symmetry.space_group_name_H-M   'P 1'
#
loop_
_entity.id
_entity.type
_entity.pdbx_description
1 polymer ?
#
loop_
_entity_poly.entity_id
_entity_poly.type
_entity_poly.pdbx_seq_one_letter_code
_entity_poly.pdbx_strand_id
1 'polypeptide(L)'
;MKNAFVSFVVIVMCSAALSNVAGAQEKPASSQLPAATPLLSPSICGKSNLLLKLGEQQVGNEALEIKCQPDGSYSAVGRTELKVPGSLIDLTTTIDLDRSGTPTSSTAKGTVAGNPFDLSVSIKDGTATMTTGGNTRQLPFKEGSALMGGNIFYMFQFAIARYDASRGGSQEISVFPSGSIKVERVGRDALTPANLPGAAAFDRYDVTTQGILFVAWFDSRGRLAALAIPVQNFGALREDYAAYESAFKGALAGKIKSLEPDYSAPAGAAFTAEEVTVQAKGFTLAGTLLLPKSGKSPFPAVITITGSGQQTRDERLLLAGLEKYRPFGQIAEALASRGVAVLRVDDRGVGKSTGLLTLFTATMTDFADDVRAQVEYLRSRREIDPRRIALAGHSEGGVIAPMVAGTDPKIAAIVLMAGSAKRGDVVLEYQVNNQLDADTTLTPEARAAKRAEELSDIRKVVEGGDTSKMSEFMRSPWMRHFLTYDPLPAIAKVRQPILVLQGEIDRQVTADQAGMIEKAARAGGNKDVTVRVFPGLNHLFLPAKTGALSEYTSLSTTTVGDDVIKQLSDWLIERLRVSK
;
A
#
# COMPACT_ATOMS: atom_id res chain seq x y z
N MET A 1 -6.94 -14.40 -0.83
CA MET A 1 -6.19 -13.50 0.08
C MET A 1 -4.73 -13.25 -0.32
N LYS A 2 -4.02 -14.15 -1.04
CA LYS A 2 -2.70 -13.79 -1.59
C LYS A 2 -2.71 -12.50 -2.44
N ASN A 3 -3.87 -12.04 -2.94
CA ASN A 3 -4.00 -10.87 -3.82
C ASN A 3 -4.74 -9.65 -3.24
N ALA A 4 -5.38 -9.72 -2.08
CA ALA A 4 -6.15 -8.61 -1.52
C ALA A 4 -5.53 -7.99 -0.25
N PHE A 5 -4.59 -8.68 0.40
CA PHE A 5 -3.91 -8.19 1.60
C PHE A 5 -2.42 -7.88 1.39
N VAL A 6 -1.90 -8.04 0.17
CA VAL A 6 -0.48 -7.81 -0.13
C VAL A 6 -0.28 -6.37 -0.63
N SER A 7 -0.75 -5.39 0.13
CA SER A 7 -0.27 -3.99 0.03
C SER A 7 0.76 -3.70 1.13
N PHE A 8 1.53 -4.69 1.52
CA PHE A 8 2.67 -4.50 2.42
C PHE A 8 3.97 -4.59 1.63
N VAL A 9 4.65 -3.45 1.47
CA VAL A 9 6.07 -3.30 1.08
C VAL A 9 6.63 -4.56 0.41
N VAL A 10 6.00 -4.98 -0.65
CA VAL A 10 6.53 -5.92 -1.62
C VAL A 10 5.95 -5.48 -2.94
N ILE A 11 6.81 -5.21 -3.86
CA ILE A 11 6.44 -5.04 -5.26
C ILE A 11 5.77 -6.34 -5.69
N VAL A 12 4.44 -6.45 -5.47
CA VAL A 12 3.68 -7.62 -5.90
C VAL A 12 3.10 -7.33 -7.27
N MET A 13 3.79 -7.84 -8.26
CA MET A 13 3.17 -8.15 -9.54
C MET A 13 2.68 -9.58 -9.49
N CYS A 14 1.44 -9.83 -9.17
CA CYS A 14 0.74 -11.08 -9.50
C CYS A 14 -0.77 -10.92 -9.46
N SER A 15 -1.37 -11.27 -10.58
CA SER A 15 -2.76 -11.70 -10.80
C SER A 15 -3.80 -10.60 -10.90
N ALA A 16 -4.04 -10.14 -12.12
CA ALA A 16 -5.19 -9.34 -12.52
C ALA A 16 -6.40 -10.22 -12.81
N ALA A 17 -7.56 -9.77 -12.37
CA ALA A 17 -8.84 -10.13 -12.95
C ALA A 17 -9.32 -8.96 -13.83
N LEU A 18 -9.84 -9.30 -15.00
CA LEU A 18 -10.28 -8.46 -16.10
C LEU A 18 -11.42 -7.51 -15.71
N SER A 19 -11.33 -6.27 -16.15
CA SER A 19 -12.51 -5.54 -16.67
C SER A 19 -12.08 -4.37 -17.54
N ASN A 20 -12.61 -4.36 -18.76
CA ASN A 20 -12.51 -3.29 -19.76
C ASN A 20 -13.35 -2.09 -19.35
N VAL A 21 -12.77 -0.89 -19.40
CA VAL A 21 -13.54 0.34 -19.65
C VAL A 21 -12.74 1.23 -20.60
N ALA A 22 -13.30 1.49 -21.77
CA ALA A 22 -12.79 2.45 -22.73
C ALA A 22 -13.20 3.87 -22.30
N GLY A 23 -12.24 4.74 -22.08
CA GLY A 23 -12.44 6.18 -21.90
C GLY A 23 -11.59 6.96 -22.89
N ALA A 24 -12.22 7.76 -23.75
CA ALA A 24 -11.55 8.65 -24.68
C ALA A 24 -10.84 9.78 -23.92
N GLN A 25 -9.54 9.97 -24.17
CA GLN A 25 -8.78 11.12 -23.66
C GLN A 25 -8.44 12.10 -24.78
N GLU A 26 -8.69 13.37 -24.51
CA GLU A 26 -8.24 14.50 -25.33
C GLU A 26 -6.71 14.57 -25.38
N LYS A 27 -6.17 14.80 -26.57
CA LYS A 27 -4.74 14.97 -26.81
C LYS A 27 -4.26 16.31 -26.24
N PRO A 28 -3.25 16.36 -25.36
CA PRO A 28 -2.53 17.61 -25.10
C PRO A 28 -1.65 17.96 -26.32
N ALA A 29 -1.50 19.26 -26.57
CA ALA A 29 -0.70 19.80 -27.66
C ALA A 29 0.74 19.26 -27.62
N SER A 30 1.21 18.74 -28.75
CA SER A 30 2.53 18.11 -28.89
C SER A 30 3.64 19.17 -28.85
N SER A 31 4.30 19.34 -27.72
CA SER A 31 5.69 19.80 -27.73
C SER A 31 6.54 18.65 -28.27
N GLN A 32 7.31 18.90 -29.34
CA GLN A 32 8.21 17.88 -29.88
C GLN A 32 9.24 17.49 -28.81
N LEU A 33 9.13 16.28 -28.30
CA LEU A 33 10.12 15.71 -27.40
C LEU A 33 11.42 15.45 -28.19
N PRO A 34 12.61 15.65 -27.60
CA PRO A 34 13.88 15.32 -28.24
C PRO A 34 13.90 13.83 -28.63
N ALA A 35 14.66 13.47 -29.67
CA ALA A 35 14.74 12.10 -30.16
C ALA A 35 15.07 11.10 -29.05
N ALA A 36 14.33 9.99 -28.99
CA ALA A 36 14.56 8.94 -28.00
C ALA A 36 15.76 8.06 -28.40
N THR A 37 16.48 7.54 -27.41
CA THR A 37 17.47 6.49 -27.62
C THR A 37 16.74 5.17 -27.88
N PRO A 38 17.12 4.37 -28.87
CA PRO A 38 16.59 3.02 -29.05
C PRO A 38 16.86 2.16 -27.82
N LEU A 39 15.83 1.57 -27.23
CA LEU A 39 15.94 0.76 -26.01
C LEU A 39 16.29 -0.71 -26.27
N LEU A 40 16.11 -1.19 -27.51
CA LEU A 40 16.59 -2.49 -27.96
C LEU A 40 17.48 -2.29 -29.18
N SER A 41 18.78 -2.35 -28.93
CA SER A 41 19.83 -2.28 -29.97
C SER A 41 21.05 -3.03 -29.43
N PRO A 42 22.05 -3.39 -30.26
CA PRO A 42 23.28 -4.02 -29.78
C PRO A 42 24.04 -3.22 -28.70
N SER A 43 23.74 -1.93 -28.53
CA SER A 43 24.36 -1.08 -27.51
C SER A 43 23.93 -1.44 -26.07
N ILE A 44 22.82 -2.19 -25.88
CA ILE A 44 22.40 -2.63 -24.55
C ILE A 44 23.25 -3.79 -24.03
N CYS A 45 23.99 -4.51 -24.89
CA CYS A 45 24.72 -5.70 -24.51
C CYS A 45 25.88 -5.37 -23.56
N GLY A 46 26.16 -6.30 -22.66
CA GLY A 46 27.19 -6.16 -21.64
C GLY A 46 26.66 -6.44 -20.23
N LYS A 47 27.54 -6.19 -19.27
CA LYS A 47 27.24 -6.39 -17.84
C LYS A 47 26.82 -5.08 -17.18
N SER A 48 25.96 -5.18 -16.18
CA SER A 48 25.58 -4.09 -15.30
C SER A 48 25.16 -4.64 -13.92
N ASN A 49 25.20 -3.79 -12.91
CA ASN A 49 24.72 -4.08 -11.58
C ASN A 49 23.83 -2.94 -11.11
N LEU A 50 22.62 -3.25 -10.61
CA LEU A 50 21.71 -2.31 -10.00
C LEU A 50 21.82 -2.44 -8.47
N LEU A 51 22.10 -1.35 -7.79
CA LEU A 51 22.03 -1.25 -6.34
C LEU A 51 20.57 -1.03 -5.95
N LEU A 52 19.99 -1.95 -5.19
CA LEU A 52 18.61 -1.87 -4.74
C LEU A 52 18.58 -1.15 -3.39
N LYS A 53 17.81 -0.07 -3.31
CA LYS A 53 17.78 0.81 -2.15
C LYS A 53 16.36 1.02 -1.63
N LEU A 54 16.23 1.07 -0.31
CA LEU A 54 15.03 1.47 0.39
C LEU A 54 15.37 2.73 1.22
N GLY A 55 14.90 3.88 0.78
CA GLY A 55 15.40 5.16 1.26
C GLY A 55 16.89 5.32 0.97
N GLU A 56 17.68 5.54 2.02
CA GLU A 56 19.14 5.64 1.94
C GLU A 56 19.86 4.29 2.13
N GLN A 57 19.14 3.25 2.53
CA GLN A 57 19.72 1.96 2.84
C GLN A 57 19.78 1.07 1.60
N GLN A 58 20.96 0.52 1.30
CA GLN A 58 21.06 -0.56 0.32
C GLN A 58 20.50 -1.86 0.92
N VAL A 59 19.51 -2.43 0.24
CA VAL A 59 18.79 -3.65 0.66
C VAL A 59 19.02 -4.83 -0.29
N GLY A 60 19.81 -4.62 -1.34
CA GLY A 60 20.13 -5.69 -2.27
C GLY A 60 20.88 -5.19 -3.49
N ASN A 61 21.01 -6.09 -4.46
CA ASN A 61 21.56 -5.79 -5.78
C ASN A 61 20.94 -6.70 -6.85
N GLU A 62 21.02 -6.26 -8.09
CA GLU A 62 20.61 -7.03 -9.24
C GLU A 62 21.70 -6.98 -10.31
N ALA A 63 22.47 -8.07 -10.44
CA ALA A 63 23.46 -8.23 -11.49
C ALA A 63 22.78 -8.69 -12.78
N LEU A 64 23.19 -8.13 -13.91
CA LEU A 64 22.63 -8.41 -15.23
C LEU A 64 23.73 -8.56 -16.26
N GLU A 65 23.64 -9.57 -17.10
CA GLU A 65 24.42 -9.71 -18.33
C GLU A 65 23.49 -9.89 -19.53
N ILE A 66 23.58 -9.00 -20.52
CA ILE A 66 22.85 -9.13 -21.78
C ILE A 66 23.86 -9.49 -22.88
N LYS A 67 23.61 -10.59 -23.57
CA LYS A 67 24.40 -11.07 -24.71
C LYS A 67 23.64 -10.82 -26.02
N CYS A 68 24.29 -10.14 -26.95
CA CYS A 68 23.81 -10.03 -28.31
C CYS A 68 24.30 -11.25 -29.08
N GLN A 69 23.41 -11.98 -29.70
CA GLN A 69 23.72 -13.15 -30.49
C GLN A 69 24.03 -12.78 -31.95
N PRO A 70 24.82 -13.58 -32.66
CA PRO A 70 25.16 -13.31 -34.07
C PRO A 70 23.94 -13.24 -35.01
N ASP A 71 22.84 -13.92 -34.65
CA ASP A 71 21.60 -13.90 -35.44
C ASP A 71 20.71 -12.69 -35.13
N GLY A 72 21.18 -11.77 -34.24
CA GLY A 72 20.46 -10.58 -33.82
C GLY A 72 19.51 -10.80 -32.66
N SER A 73 19.38 -11.99 -32.10
CA SER A 73 18.63 -12.27 -30.87
C SER A 73 19.39 -11.85 -29.62
N TYR A 74 18.72 -11.84 -28.48
CA TYR A 74 19.29 -11.43 -27.20
C TYR A 74 19.06 -12.53 -26.15
N SER A 75 20.05 -12.72 -25.28
CA SER A 75 19.90 -13.52 -24.08
C SER A 75 20.32 -12.68 -22.86
N ALA A 76 19.44 -12.58 -21.86
CA ALA A 76 19.71 -11.86 -20.62
C ALA A 76 19.74 -12.84 -19.45
N VAL A 77 20.77 -12.72 -18.61
CA VAL A 77 20.88 -13.46 -17.35
C VAL A 77 20.99 -12.45 -16.24
N GLY A 78 20.03 -12.49 -15.32
CA GLY A 78 19.98 -11.64 -14.13
C GLY A 78 20.10 -12.45 -12.85
N ARG A 79 20.77 -11.91 -11.82
CA ARG A 79 20.69 -12.40 -10.46
C ARG A 79 20.24 -11.28 -9.56
N THR A 80 19.05 -11.44 -8.96
CA THR A 80 18.46 -10.49 -8.03
C THR A 80 18.61 -11.02 -6.60
N GLU A 81 19.32 -10.27 -5.77
CA GLU A 81 19.37 -10.46 -4.33
C GLU A 81 18.66 -9.28 -3.66
N LEU A 82 17.56 -9.53 -2.95
CA LEU A 82 16.82 -8.52 -2.20
C LEU A 82 16.61 -9.01 -0.77
N LYS A 83 17.03 -8.20 0.20
CA LYS A 83 16.99 -8.51 1.64
C LYS A 83 16.14 -7.49 2.38
N VAL A 84 14.87 -7.40 1.98
CA VAL A 84 13.88 -6.64 2.71
C VAL A 84 12.99 -7.65 3.44
N PRO A 85 12.75 -7.50 4.75
CA PRO A 85 11.77 -8.34 5.44
C PRO A 85 10.44 -8.32 4.70
N GLY A 86 9.82 -9.49 4.48
CA GLY A 86 8.65 -9.61 3.61
C GLY A 86 8.96 -9.76 2.12
N SER A 87 10.23 -9.63 1.70
CA SER A 87 10.64 -9.77 0.31
C SER A 87 12.08 -10.26 0.18
N LEU A 88 12.38 -11.40 0.84
CA LEU A 88 13.66 -12.06 0.67
C LEU A 88 13.69 -12.77 -0.69
N ILE A 89 14.57 -12.34 -1.57
CA ILE A 89 14.73 -12.89 -2.92
C ILE A 89 16.20 -13.18 -3.18
N ASP A 90 16.48 -14.37 -3.67
CA ASP A 90 17.74 -14.75 -4.30
C ASP A 90 17.39 -15.59 -5.53
N LEU A 91 17.25 -14.92 -6.67
CA LEU A 91 16.81 -15.52 -7.92
C LEU A 91 17.84 -15.29 -9.03
N THR A 92 18.16 -16.35 -9.74
CA THR A 92 18.78 -16.27 -11.06
C THR A 92 17.68 -16.42 -12.11
N THR A 93 17.61 -15.45 -13.00
CA THR A 93 16.61 -15.40 -14.07
C THR A 93 17.30 -15.39 -15.44
N THR A 94 16.70 -16.04 -16.42
CA THR A 94 17.10 -15.91 -17.81
C THR A 94 15.91 -15.44 -18.64
N ILE A 95 16.18 -14.67 -19.69
CA ILE A 95 15.19 -14.31 -20.70
C ILE A 95 15.88 -14.39 -22.06
N ASP A 96 15.31 -15.17 -22.96
CA ASP A 96 15.71 -15.17 -24.36
C ASP A 96 14.69 -14.40 -25.18
N LEU A 97 15.18 -13.52 -26.04
CA LEU A 97 14.39 -12.66 -26.91
C LEU A 97 14.85 -12.89 -28.37
N ASP A 98 13.90 -12.93 -29.27
CA ASP A 98 14.22 -12.93 -30.69
C ASP A 98 14.79 -11.57 -31.16
N ARG A 99 15.13 -11.44 -32.44
CA ARG A 99 15.67 -10.19 -33.04
C ARG A 99 14.70 -9.00 -32.95
N SER A 100 13.42 -9.25 -32.84
CA SER A 100 12.38 -8.22 -32.60
C SER A 100 12.26 -7.80 -31.14
N GLY A 101 12.97 -8.50 -30.25
CA GLY A 101 12.85 -8.36 -28.80
C GLY A 101 11.63 -9.10 -28.23
N THR A 102 10.96 -9.97 -28.99
CA THR A 102 9.86 -10.79 -28.47
C THR A 102 10.41 -11.91 -27.61
N PRO A 103 9.90 -12.11 -26.39
CA PRO A 103 10.33 -13.22 -25.54
C PRO A 103 10.02 -14.57 -26.19
N THR A 104 10.99 -15.48 -26.14
CA THR A 104 10.87 -16.87 -26.60
C THR A 104 10.95 -17.85 -25.45
N SER A 105 11.72 -17.54 -24.43
CA SER A 105 11.80 -18.32 -23.21
C SER A 105 12.17 -17.48 -21.99
N SER A 106 11.90 -18.01 -20.79
CA SER A 106 12.42 -17.46 -19.54
C SER A 106 12.51 -18.55 -18.48
N THR A 107 13.50 -18.41 -17.59
CA THR A 107 13.56 -19.23 -16.37
C THR A 107 13.80 -18.33 -15.16
N ALA A 108 13.35 -18.79 -13.98
CA ALA A 108 13.69 -18.16 -12.71
C ALA A 108 13.91 -19.25 -11.66
N LYS A 109 15.11 -19.32 -11.09
CA LYS A 109 15.51 -20.35 -10.12
C LYS A 109 16.21 -19.75 -8.93
N GLY A 110 15.90 -20.27 -7.74
CA GLY A 110 16.51 -19.82 -6.49
C GLY A 110 15.56 -19.91 -5.32
N THR A 111 15.48 -18.83 -4.53
CA THR A 111 14.57 -18.75 -3.37
C THR A 111 13.76 -17.47 -3.38
N VAL A 112 12.49 -17.57 -2.96
CA VAL A 112 11.59 -16.45 -2.68
C VAL A 112 11.00 -16.65 -1.29
N ALA A 113 11.15 -15.66 -0.43
CA ALA A 113 10.74 -15.75 0.97
C ALA A 113 11.36 -16.97 1.70
N GLY A 114 12.59 -17.33 1.32
CA GLY A 114 13.30 -18.49 1.87
C GLY A 114 12.86 -19.85 1.33
N ASN A 115 11.84 -19.90 0.46
CA ASN A 115 11.35 -21.14 -0.14
C ASN A 115 11.99 -21.35 -1.53
N PRO A 116 12.29 -22.60 -1.93
CA PRO A 116 12.73 -22.90 -3.28
C PRO A 116 11.74 -22.42 -4.33
N PHE A 117 12.25 -21.79 -5.36
CA PHE A 117 11.47 -21.29 -6.49
C PHE A 117 12.09 -21.77 -7.80
N ASP A 118 11.30 -22.41 -8.64
CA ASP A 118 11.69 -22.85 -9.99
C ASP A 118 10.51 -22.57 -10.94
N LEU A 119 10.75 -21.71 -11.91
CA LEU A 119 9.80 -21.34 -12.95
C LEU A 119 10.49 -21.47 -14.30
N SER A 120 9.83 -22.08 -15.26
CA SER A 120 10.21 -22.00 -16.66
C SER A 120 9.02 -21.59 -17.53
N VAL A 121 9.29 -20.79 -18.55
CA VAL A 121 8.32 -20.34 -19.55
C VAL A 121 8.93 -20.60 -20.92
N SER A 122 8.20 -21.26 -21.80
CA SER A 122 8.53 -21.42 -23.23
C SER A 122 7.38 -20.85 -24.05
N ILE A 123 7.68 -20.00 -25.02
CA ILE A 123 6.69 -19.29 -25.83
C ILE A 123 6.84 -19.74 -27.28
N LYS A 124 5.75 -20.29 -27.84
CA LYS A 124 5.69 -20.73 -29.22
C LYS A 124 4.27 -20.58 -29.76
N ASP A 125 4.15 -20.09 -30.99
CA ASP A 125 2.89 -20.02 -31.75
C ASP A 125 1.72 -19.41 -30.94
N GLY A 126 1.97 -18.27 -30.26
CA GLY A 126 0.96 -17.59 -29.46
C GLY A 126 0.57 -18.30 -28.13
N THR A 127 1.32 -19.34 -27.75
CA THR A 127 1.10 -20.09 -26.52
C THR A 127 2.34 -20.06 -25.65
N ALA A 128 2.16 -19.73 -24.37
CA ALA A 128 3.19 -19.86 -23.35
C ALA A 128 2.93 -21.13 -22.52
N THR A 129 3.91 -22.00 -22.49
CA THR A 129 3.94 -23.17 -21.60
C THR A 129 4.73 -22.79 -20.35
N MET A 130 4.08 -22.74 -19.23
CA MET A 130 4.64 -22.33 -17.93
C MET A 130 4.70 -23.53 -17.00
N THR A 131 5.89 -23.83 -16.46
CA THR A 131 6.08 -24.90 -15.47
C THR A 131 6.61 -24.30 -14.17
N THR A 132 5.97 -24.58 -13.07
CA THR A 132 6.41 -24.17 -11.72
C THR A 132 6.08 -25.27 -10.71
N GLY A 133 7.04 -25.62 -9.83
CA GLY A 133 6.86 -26.67 -8.84
C GLY A 133 6.42 -28.01 -9.42
N GLY A 134 6.86 -28.35 -10.65
CA GLY A 134 6.48 -29.58 -11.36
C GLY A 134 5.11 -29.53 -12.07
N ASN A 135 4.32 -28.49 -11.88
CA ASN A 135 3.03 -28.29 -12.53
C ASN A 135 3.19 -27.47 -13.82
N THR A 136 2.65 -27.98 -14.93
CA THR A 136 2.70 -27.31 -16.23
C THR A 136 1.31 -26.80 -16.62
N ARG A 137 1.27 -25.54 -17.11
CA ARG A 137 0.06 -24.89 -17.64
C ARG A 137 0.36 -24.27 -18.99
N GLN A 138 -0.61 -24.28 -19.87
CA GLN A 138 -0.58 -23.52 -21.12
C GLN A 138 -1.48 -22.30 -20.99
N LEU A 139 -0.95 -21.15 -21.38
CA LEU A 139 -1.62 -19.86 -21.32
C LEU A 139 -1.49 -19.17 -22.68
N PRO A 140 -2.49 -18.42 -23.15
CA PRO A 140 -2.35 -17.62 -24.35
C PRO A 140 -1.27 -16.57 -24.15
N PHE A 141 -0.37 -16.43 -25.11
CA PHE A 141 0.61 -15.37 -25.16
C PHE A 141 0.21 -14.36 -26.23
N LYS A 142 -0.14 -13.16 -25.81
CA LYS A 142 -0.50 -12.08 -26.73
C LYS A 142 0.76 -11.54 -27.38
N GLU A 143 0.79 -11.46 -28.70
CA GLU A 143 1.88 -10.85 -29.44
C GLU A 143 2.18 -9.43 -28.94
N GLY A 144 3.46 -9.07 -28.86
CA GLY A 144 3.88 -7.78 -28.30
C GLY A 144 3.90 -7.69 -26.78
N SER A 145 3.50 -8.75 -26.05
CA SER A 145 3.62 -8.76 -24.59
C SER A 145 5.09 -8.82 -24.14
N ALA A 146 5.38 -8.14 -23.03
CA ALA A 146 6.63 -8.28 -22.31
C ALA A 146 6.51 -9.35 -21.21
N LEU A 147 7.65 -9.98 -20.86
CA LEU A 147 7.73 -10.76 -19.63
C LEU A 147 8.03 -9.83 -18.45
N MET A 148 7.28 -9.98 -17.38
CA MET A 148 7.53 -9.23 -16.13
C MET A 148 7.46 -10.19 -14.94
N GLY A 149 8.50 -10.14 -14.10
CA GLY A 149 8.55 -10.86 -12.81
C GLY A 149 8.47 -9.89 -11.64
N GLY A 150 7.84 -10.31 -10.54
CA GLY A 150 7.83 -9.52 -9.31
C GLY A 150 9.23 -9.31 -8.77
N ASN A 151 9.58 -8.06 -8.43
CA ASN A 151 10.86 -7.68 -7.82
C ASN A 151 12.11 -7.96 -8.68
N ILE A 152 11.95 -8.02 -10.00
CA ILE A 152 13.06 -8.15 -10.97
C ILE A 152 13.05 -6.89 -11.84
N PHE A 153 13.95 -5.96 -11.52
CA PHE A 153 13.88 -4.57 -12.02
C PHE A 153 14.44 -4.43 -13.44
N TYR A 154 15.42 -5.23 -13.82
CA TYR A 154 15.96 -5.17 -15.19
C TYR A 154 14.91 -5.54 -16.25
N MET A 155 13.86 -6.30 -15.89
CA MET A 155 12.78 -6.65 -16.83
C MET A 155 12.01 -5.43 -17.34
N PHE A 156 11.99 -4.33 -16.56
CA PHE A 156 11.43 -3.07 -17.02
C PHE A 156 12.11 -2.55 -18.29
N GLN A 157 13.41 -2.84 -18.49
CA GLN A 157 14.11 -2.45 -19.71
C GLN A 157 13.47 -3.08 -20.96
N PHE A 158 13.12 -4.35 -20.90
CA PHE A 158 12.50 -5.05 -22.04
C PHE A 158 11.02 -4.69 -22.19
N ALA A 159 10.33 -4.42 -21.10
CA ALA A 159 8.93 -3.99 -21.15
C ALA A 159 8.80 -2.58 -21.73
N ILE A 160 9.62 -1.62 -21.29
CA ILE A 160 9.59 -0.23 -21.79
C ILE A 160 10.08 -0.17 -23.24
N ALA A 161 10.96 -1.09 -23.67
CA ALA A 161 11.40 -1.17 -25.07
C ALA A 161 10.26 -1.42 -26.09
N ARG A 162 9.08 -1.83 -25.61
CA ARG A 162 7.85 -1.94 -26.42
C ARG A 162 7.15 -0.61 -26.67
N TYR A 163 7.58 0.46 -26.02
CA TYR A 163 7.02 1.78 -26.25
C TYR A 163 7.37 2.30 -27.64
N ASP A 164 6.34 2.64 -28.42
CA ASP A 164 6.50 3.23 -29.74
C ASP A 164 6.69 4.75 -29.62
N ALA A 165 7.93 5.19 -29.74
CA ALA A 165 8.28 6.59 -29.62
C ALA A 165 7.67 7.47 -30.74
N SER A 166 7.30 6.89 -31.87
CA SER A 166 6.69 7.62 -32.99
C SER A 166 5.23 8.00 -32.71
N ARG A 167 4.53 7.20 -31.90
CA ARG A 167 3.14 7.48 -31.48
C ARG A 167 3.07 8.51 -30.38
N GLY A 168 4.11 8.59 -29.54
CA GLY A 168 4.13 9.47 -28.37
C GLY A 168 3.01 9.17 -27.36
N GLY A 169 2.91 10.02 -26.35
CA GLY A 169 1.86 9.95 -25.31
C GLY A 169 1.94 8.67 -24.47
N SER A 170 0.85 8.37 -23.78
CA SER A 170 0.76 7.20 -22.92
C SER A 170 0.29 5.97 -23.71
N GLN A 171 0.98 4.83 -23.54
CA GLN A 171 0.71 3.59 -24.25
C GLN A 171 0.55 2.44 -23.27
N GLU A 172 -0.40 1.56 -23.56
CA GLU A 172 -0.62 0.35 -22.79
C GLU A 172 0.14 -0.82 -23.43
N ILE A 173 0.99 -1.46 -22.63
CA ILE A 173 1.82 -2.60 -23.03
C ILE A 173 1.36 -3.83 -22.25
N SER A 174 0.96 -4.87 -22.97
CA SER A 174 0.57 -6.15 -22.36
C SER A 174 1.78 -6.81 -21.70
N VAL A 175 1.57 -7.41 -20.53
CA VAL A 175 2.59 -8.16 -19.80
C VAL A 175 2.12 -9.60 -19.54
N PHE A 176 3.04 -10.56 -19.62
CA PHE A 176 2.80 -11.95 -19.30
C PHE A 176 3.31 -12.25 -17.89
N PRO A 177 2.61 -13.06 -17.06
CA PRO A 177 1.48 -13.95 -17.40
C PRO A 177 0.13 -13.26 -17.52
N SER A 178 -0.06 -12.04 -17.04
CA SER A 178 -1.34 -11.34 -17.14
C SER A 178 -1.20 -9.85 -16.86
N GLY A 179 -2.11 -9.04 -17.41
CA GLY A 179 -2.23 -7.62 -17.16
C GLY A 179 -1.55 -6.75 -18.20
N SER A 180 -1.39 -5.48 -17.85
CA SER A 180 -0.71 -4.47 -18.66
C SER A 180 0.00 -3.46 -17.78
N ILE A 181 0.95 -2.76 -18.38
CA ILE A 181 1.57 -1.55 -17.83
C ILE A 181 1.27 -0.38 -18.75
N LYS A 182 1.09 0.78 -18.16
CA LYS A 182 0.94 2.04 -18.90
C LYS A 182 2.28 2.74 -18.92
N VAL A 183 2.83 3.00 -20.11
CA VAL A 183 4.15 3.60 -20.31
C VAL A 183 3.99 4.94 -21.02
N GLU A 184 4.64 5.97 -20.51
CA GLU A 184 4.71 7.30 -21.12
C GLU A 184 6.15 7.80 -21.11
N ARG A 185 6.67 8.19 -22.30
CA ARG A 185 7.94 8.88 -22.37
C ARG A 185 7.74 10.35 -21.99
N VAL A 186 8.34 10.76 -20.86
CA VAL A 186 8.18 12.12 -20.32
C VAL A 186 9.14 13.11 -20.97
N GLY A 187 10.36 12.67 -21.32
CA GLY A 187 11.36 13.55 -21.90
C GLY A 187 12.78 13.04 -21.74
N ARG A 188 13.72 13.95 -21.75
CA ARG A 188 15.14 13.70 -21.52
C ARG A 188 15.65 14.65 -20.43
N ASP A 189 16.16 14.08 -19.35
CA ASP A 189 16.73 14.80 -18.22
C ASP A 189 18.25 14.93 -18.39
N ALA A 190 18.77 16.15 -18.33
CA ALA A 190 20.21 16.41 -18.23
C ALA A 190 20.58 16.51 -16.75
N LEU A 191 21.25 15.49 -16.22
CA LEU A 191 21.57 15.37 -14.81
C LEU A 191 23.08 15.55 -14.58
N THR A 192 23.43 16.27 -13.53
CA THR A 192 24.82 16.50 -13.13
C THR A 192 25.15 15.61 -11.92
N PRO A 193 26.24 14.83 -11.95
CA PRO A 193 26.62 13.99 -10.83
C PRO A 193 27.14 14.84 -9.65
N ALA A 194 27.04 14.29 -8.44
CA ALA A 194 27.62 14.92 -7.28
C ALA A 194 29.16 14.86 -7.37
N ASN A 195 29.79 16.01 -7.18
CA ASN A 195 31.26 16.16 -7.08
C ASN A 195 32.06 15.75 -8.34
N LEU A 196 31.42 15.64 -9.50
CA LEU A 196 32.09 15.35 -10.77
C LEU A 196 31.68 16.38 -11.85
N PRO A 197 32.57 16.75 -12.78
CA PRO A 197 32.22 17.64 -13.87
C PRO A 197 31.39 16.93 -14.94
N GLY A 198 30.52 17.68 -15.60
CA GLY A 198 29.74 17.22 -16.75
C GLY A 198 28.35 16.73 -16.38
N ALA A 199 27.45 16.84 -17.34
CA ALA A 199 26.09 16.31 -17.24
C ALA A 199 25.92 15.12 -18.18
N ALA A 200 25.13 14.12 -17.78
CA ALA A 200 24.67 13.04 -18.66
C ALA A 200 23.18 13.20 -18.94
N ALA A 201 22.77 12.81 -20.14
CA ALA A 201 21.39 12.85 -20.57
C ALA A 201 20.75 11.47 -20.46
N PHE A 202 19.56 11.44 -19.86
CA PHE A 202 18.80 10.21 -19.65
C PHE A 202 17.38 10.37 -20.21
N ASP A 203 16.94 9.40 -21.01
CA ASP A 203 15.54 9.33 -21.41
C ASP A 203 14.69 8.86 -20.23
N ARG A 204 13.64 9.64 -19.87
CA ARG A 204 12.76 9.35 -18.75
C ARG A 204 11.43 8.82 -19.19
N TYR A 205 10.99 7.74 -18.53
CA TYR A 205 9.69 7.10 -18.71
C TYR A 205 8.97 7.00 -17.38
N ASP A 206 7.68 7.36 -17.41
CA ASP A 206 6.73 7.07 -16.33
C ASP A 206 6.03 5.75 -16.69
N VAL A 207 6.04 4.80 -15.76
CA VAL A 207 5.38 3.49 -15.92
C VAL A 207 4.39 3.31 -14.80
N THR A 208 3.12 3.13 -15.13
CA THR A 208 2.09 2.87 -14.13
C THR A 208 1.57 1.45 -14.26
N THR A 209 1.54 0.74 -13.15
CA THR A 209 0.95 -0.59 -13.06
C THR A 209 0.23 -0.72 -11.72
N GLN A 210 -1.00 -1.24 -11.74
CA GLN A 210 -1.84 -1.38 -10.53
C GLN A 210 -1.93 -0.10 -9.68
N GLY A 211 -1.97 1.07 -10.33
CA GLY A 211 -2.01 2.36 -9.64
C GLY A 211 -0.67 2.86 -9.08
N ILE A 212 0.40 2.06 -9.16
CA ILE A 212 1.73 2.43 -8.68
C ILE A 212 2.55 3.03 -9.82
N LEU A 213 3.13 4.21 -9.56
CA LEU A 213 4.05 4.86 -10.49
C LEU A 213 5.47 4.36 -10.25
N PHE A 214 6.11 3.97 -11.34
CA PHE A 214 7.55 3.74 -11.47
C PHE A 214 8.11 4.81 -12.41
N VAL A 215 9.25 5.37 -12.09
CA VAL A 215 9.98 6.29 -12.96
C VAL A 215 11.29 5.64 -13.35
N ALA A 216 11.52 5.48 -14.65
CA ALA A 216 12.70 4.82 -15.17
C ALA A 216 13.53 5.78 -16.05
N TRP A 217 14.85 5.75 -15.88
CA TRP A 217 15.80 6.51 -16.69
C TRP A 217 16.71 5.57 -17.46
N PHE A 218 16.89 5.90 -18.73
CA PHE A 218 17.73 5.15 -19.64
C PHE A 218 18.90 6.01 -20.15
N ASP A 219 20.08 5.42 -20.19
CA ASP A 219 21.29 6.09 -20.69
C ASP A 219 21.29 6.18 -22.23
N SER A 220 22.33 6.82 -22.77
CA SER A 220 22.52 6.96 -24.22
C SER A 220 22.74 5.65 -24.98
N ARG A 221 22.89 4.53 -24.29
CA ARG A 221 22.97 3.19 -24.87
C ARG A 221 21.64 2.44 -24.81
N GLY A 222 20.59 3.04 -24.25
CA GLY A 222 19.30 2.40 -24.05
C GLY A 222 19.28 1.42 -22.88
N ARG A 223 20.25 1.49 -21.94
CA ARG A 223 20.27 0.65 -20.75
C ARG A 223 19.65 1.36 -19.56
N LEU A 224 18.95 0.62 -18.72
CA LEU A 224 18.37 1.14 -17.49
C LEU A 224 19.48 1.71 -16.58
N ALA A 225 19.42 3.00 -16.32
CA ALA A 225 20.35 3.71 -15.44
C ALA A 225 19.83 3.80 -14.01
N ALA A 226 18.53 4.10 -13.88
CA ALA A 226 17.85 4.16 -12.59
C ALA A 226 16.35 3.84 -12.75
N LEU A 227 15.76 3.30 -11.69
CA LEU A 227 14.32 3.13 -11.54
C LEU A 227 13.94 3.53 -10.13
N ALA A 228 12.86 4.27 -9.99
CA ALA A 228 12.34 4.69 -8.69
C ALA A 228 10.86 4.35 -8.56
N ILE A 229 10.45 4.01 -7.33
CA ILE A 229 9.06 3.80 -6.92
C ILE A 229 8.77 4.78 -5.79
N PRO A 230 8.35 6.02 -6.14
CA PRO A 230 8.28 7.13 -5.18
C PRO A 230 7.44 6.82 -3.94
N VAL A 231 6.26 6.20 -4.12
CA VAL A 231 5.35 5.88 -3.02
C VAL A 231 5.89 4.85 -2.04
N GLN A 232 6.91 4.07 -2.44
CA GLN A 232 7.55 3.06 -1.59
C GLN A 232 8.91 3.50 -1.09
N ASN A 233 9.36 4.70 -1.46
CA ASN A 233 10.73 5.17 -1.20
C ASN A 233 11.80 4.14 -1.62
N PHE A 234 11.52 3.40 -2.71
CA PHE A 234 12.37 2.35 -3.25
C PHE A 234 13.02 2.79 -4.56
N GLY A 235 14.26 2.37 -4.81
CA GLY A 235 14.98 2.63 -6.04
C GLY A 235 15.93 1.49 -6.43
N ALA A 236 16.15 1.35 -7.73
CA ALA A 236 17.22 0.56 -8.32
C ALA A 236 18.12 1.52 -9.10
N LEU A 237 19.40 1.61 -8.73
CA LEU A 237 20.36 2.53 -9.32
C LEU A 237 21.55 1.75 -9.88
N ARG A 238 21.84 1.91 -11.17
CA ARG A 238 22.99 1.24 -11.76
C ARG A 238 24.29 1.80 -11.16
N GLU A 239 25.18 0.89 -10.77
CA GLU A 239 26.36 1.18 -9.97
C GLU A 239 27.29 2.23 -10.61
N ASP A 240 27.47 2.19 -11.93
CA ASP A 240 28.25 3.17 -12.68
C ASP A 240 27.62 4.59 -12.70
N TYR A 241 26.38 4.73 -12.24
CA TYR A 241 25.69 6.01 -12.04
C TYR A 241 25.46 6.35 -10.56
N ALA A 242 26.16 5.71 -9.63
CA ALA A 242 26.02 6.00 -8.21
C ALA A 242 26.23 7.49 -7.88
N ALA A 243 27.15 8.18 -8.56
CA ALA A 243 27.38 9.62 -8.40
C ALA A 243 26.18 10.50 -8.82
N TYR A 244 25.22 9.97 -9.57
CA TYR A 244 24.01 10.67 -10.01
C TYR A 244 22.81 10.49 -9.07
N GLU A 245 22.95 9.76 -7.97
CA GLU A 245 21.84 9.43 -7.09
C GLU A 245 21.05 10.67 -6.63
N SER A 246 21.76 11.68 -6.15
CA SER A 246 21.12 12.93 -5.72
C SER A 246 20.43 13.67 -6.86
N ALA A 247 20.97 13.58 -8.08
CA ALA A 247 20.37 14.20 -9.26
C ALA A 247 19.09 13.48 -9.70
N PHE A 248 19.06 12.14 -9.67
CA PHE A 248 17.83 11.36 -9.91
C PHE A 248 16.76 11.68 -8.86
N LYS A 249 17.14 11.73 -7.57
CA LYS A 249 16.21 12.15 -6.49
C LYS A 249 15.69 13.57 -6.70
N GLY A 250 16.56 14.50 -7.11
CA GLY A 250 16.18 15.87 -7.44
C GLY A 250 15.20 15.96 -8.61
N ALA A 251 15.42 15.16 -9.68
CA ALA A 251 14.51 15.09 -10.83
C ALA A 251 13.12 14.53 -10.46
N LEU A 252 13.04 13.72 -9.41
CA LEU A 252 11.78 13.20 -8.88
C LEU A 252 11.06 14.20 -7.97
N ALA A 253 11.73 15.15 -7.37
CA ALA A 253 11.18 15.98 -6.29
C ALA A 253 9.88 16.69 -6.70
N GLY A 254 9.82 17.27 -7.91
CA GLY A 254 8.61 17.88 -8.45
C GLY A 254 7.46 16.87 -8.65
N LYS A 255 7.78 15.67 -9.12
CA LYS A 255 6.80 14.60 -9.35
C LYS A 255 6.31 14.03 -8.03
N ILE A 256 7.19 13.77 -7.07
CA ILE A 256 6.82 13.32 -5.72
C ILE A 256 5.89 14.35 -5.09
N LYS A 257 6.22 15.65 -5.15
CA LYS A 257 5.37 16.71 -4.63
C LYS A 257 3.98 16.72 -5.28
N SER A 258 3.87 16.42 -6.58
CA SER A 258 2.57 16.35 -7.27
C SER A 258 1.75 15.11 -6.89
N LEU A 259 2.38 14.06 -6.34
CA LEU A 259 1.73 12.83 -5.86
C LEU A 259 1.42 12.89 -4.36
N GLU A 260 2.10 13.77 -3.61
CA GLU A 260 1.82 13.96 -2.19
C GLU A 260 0.41 14.53 -2.02
N PRO A 261 -0.39 13.94 -1.12
CA PRO A 261 -1.67 14.52 -0.79
C PRO A 261 -1.47 15.93 -0.18
N ASP A 262 -2.28 16.88 -0.61
CA ASP A 262 -2.34 18.20 0.04
C ASP A 262 -3.14 18.08 1.34
N TYR A 263 -2.46 18.28 2.46
CA TYR A 263 -3.06 18.28 3.80
C TYR A 263 -3.28 19.70 4.35
N SER A 264 -3.05 20.73 3.55
CA SER A 264 -3.28 22.12 3.94
C SER A 264 -4.76 22.41 4.21
N ALA A 265 -5.03 23.41 5.01
CA ALA A 265 -6.39 23.87 5.20
C ALA A 265 -6.91 24.55 3.93
N PRO A 266 -8.11 24.18 3.42
CA PRO A 266 -8.71 24.86 2.28
C PRO A 266 -8.86 26.37 2.51
N ALA A 267 -8.86 27.13 1.43
CA ALA A 267 -9.10 28.57 1.52
C ALA A 267 -10.44 28.86 2.20
N GLY A 268 -10.45 29.72 3.22
CA GLY A 268 -11.65 30.04 3.98
C GLY A 268 -12.02 29.03 5.06
N ALA A 269 -11.26 27.94 5.25
CA ALA A 269 -11.54 26.97 6.32
C ALA A 269 -11.60 27.61 7.70
N ALA A 270 -12.48 27.10 8.56
CA ALA A 270 -12.64 27.53 9.94
C ALA A 270 -11.53 27.00 10.89
N PHE A 271 -10.48 26.39 10.33
CA PHE A 271 -9.33 25.82 11.03
C PHE A 271 -8.03 26.13 10.28
N THR A 272 -6.91 25.96 10.96
CA THR A 272 -5.57 25.90 10.36
C THR A 272 -5.09 24.47 10.31
N ALA A 273 -4.17 24.16 9.40
CA ALA A 273 -3.47 22.88 9.32
C ALA A 273 -1.97 23.12 9.55
N GLU A 274 -1.42 22.46 10.55
CA GLU A 274 0.00 22.52 10.92
C GLU A 274 0.62 21.15 10.65
N GLU A 275 1.67 21.09 9.82
CA GLU A 275 2.50 19.89 9.70
C GLU A 275 3.29 19.68 10.98
N VAL A 276 3.22 18.50 11.54
CA VAL A 276 3.81 18.16 12.83
C VAL A 276 4.65 16.89 12.75
N THR A 277 5.59 16.77 13.68
CA THR A 277 6.41 15.58 13.86
C THR A 277 6.24 15.09 15.29
N VAL A 278 5.76 13.86 15.44
CA VAL A 278 5.61 13.18 16.72
C VAL A 278 6.80 12.24 16.94
N GLN A 279 7.49 12.42 18.06
CA GLN A 279 8.62 11.54 18.40
C GLN A 279 8.08 10.22 18.95
N ALA A 280 8.35 9.13 18.25
CA ALA A 280 8.12 7.76 18.71
C ALA A 280 9.44 7.12 19.17
N LYS A 281 9.41 5.86 19.61
CA LYS A 281 10.57 5.16 20.12
C LYS A 281 11.53 4.77 18.99
N GLY A 282 12.53 5.62 18.74
CA GLY A 282 13.59 5.38 17.75
C GLY A 282 13.27 5.83 16.33
N PHE A 283 12.13 6.48 16.12
CA PHE A 283 11.71 7.06 14.82
C PHE A 283 10.71 8.20 15.03
N THR A 284 10.27 8.83 13.95
CA THR A 284 9.31 9.93 13.97
C THR A 284 8.08 9.61 13.13
N LEU A 285 6.92 10.08 13.58
CA LEU A 285 5.67 10.04 12.86
C LEU A 285 5.36 11.46 12.33
N ALA A 286 5.16 11.57 11.03
CA ALA A 286 4.74 12.82 10.40
C ALA A 286 3.21 12.92 10.40
N GLY A 287 2.68 14.11 10.69
CA GLY A 287 1.25 14.28 10.79
C GLY A 287 0.80 15.70 10.46
N THR A 288 -0.51 15.89 10.53
CA THR A 288 -1.16 17.20 10.44
C THR A 288 -2.04 17.40 11.67
N LEU A 289 -1.82 18.49 12.38
CA LEU A 289 -2.68 18.97 13.44
C LEU A 289 -3.60 20.07 12.90
N LEU A 290 -4.91 19.78 12.85
CA LEU A 290 -5.91 20.80 12.57
C LEU A 290 -6.25 21.53 13.87
N LEU A 291 -6.15 22.87 13.88
CA LEU A 291 -6.51 23.72 15.01
C LEU A 291 -7.67 24.63 14.63
N PRO A 292 -8.77 24.65 15.41
CA PRO A 292 -9.89 25.58 15.18
C PRO A 292 -9.42 27.04 15.21
N LYS A 293 -9.96 27.87 14.32
CA LYS A 293 -9.74 29.34 14.34
C LYS A 293 -10.66 30.07 15.31
N SER A 294 -11.75 29.45 15.71
CA SER A 294 -12.75 29.98 16.63
C SER A 294 -12.91 29.07 17.83
N GLY A 295 -13.45 29.60 18.93
CA GLY A 295 -13.59 28.89 20.19
C GLY A 295 -12.54 29.31 21.22
N LYS A 296 -12.57 28.70 22.39
CA LYS A 296 -11.68 29.03 23.51
C LYS A 296 -10.57 27.97 23.66
N SER A 297 -9.33 28.37 23.43
CA SER A 297 -8.15 27.55 23.78
C SER A 297 -8.02 27.43 25.32
N PRO A 298 -7.51 26.29 25.85
CA PRO A 298 -7.07 25.11 25.13
C PRO A 298 -8.23 24.29 24.59
N PHE A 299 -8.08 23.80 23.34
CA PHE A 299 -9.10 23.03 22.62
C PHE A 299 -9.14 21.55 23.06
N PRO A 300 -10.31 20.91 23.04
CA PRO A 300 -10.36 19.45 23.04
C PRO A 300 -9.74 18.93 21.74
N ALA A 301 -9.26 17.69 21.77
CA ALA A 301 -8.61 17.09 20.62
C ALA A 301 -9.05 15.65 20.35
N VAL A 302 -8.94 15.23 19.09
CA VAL A 302 -9.14 13.85 18.64
C VAL A 302 -7.88 13.38 17.93
N ILE A 303 -7.45 12.15 18.21
CA ILE A 303 -6.45 11.42 17.43
C ILE A 303 -7.19 10.40 16.57
N THR A 304 -6.93 10.38 15.27
CA THR A 304 -7.42 9.33 14.38
C THR A 304 -6.41 8.18 14.31
N ILE A 305 -6.93 6.94 14.31
CA ILE A 305 -6.13 5.71 14.26
C ILE A 305 -6.60 4.89 13.06
N THR A 306 -5.71 4.68 12.12
CA THR A 306 -5.97 4.01 10.84
C THR A 306 -6.21 2.51 10.98
N GLY A 307 -6.80 1.91 9.95
CA GLY A 307 -6.96 0.46 9.83
C GLY A 307 -5.67 -0.28 9.49
N SER A 308 -5.81 -1.58 9.26
CA SER A 308 -4.67 -2.48 8.94
C SER A 308 -3.94 -2.05 7.68
N GLY A 309 -2.63 -2.23 7.70
CA GLY A 309 -1.77 -1.93 6.58
C GLY A 309 -0.96 -0.66 6.76
N GLN A 310 -0.24 -0.28 5.72
CA GLN A 310 0.50 0.97 5.67
C GLN A 310 -0.42 2.10 5.23
N GLN A 311 -0.91 2.88 6.18
CA GLN A 311 -1.88 3.92 5.91
C GLN A 311 -1.29 5.32 6.01
N THR A 312 -1.71 6.19 5.09
CA THR A 312 -1.50 7.63 5.24
C THR A 312 -2.43 8.18 6.32
N ARG A 313 -2.12 9.36 6.85
CA ARG A 313 -2.90 10.06 7.89
C ARG A 313 -4.39 10.24 7.57
N ASP A 314 -4.78 10.15 6.31
CA ASP A 314 -6.18 10.22 5.87
C ASP A 314 -6.81 8.85 5.62
N GLU A 315 -6.03 7.76 5.77
CA GLU A 315 -6.44 6.38 5.43
C GLU A 315 -6.87 6.27 3.96
N ARG A 316 -6.05 6.80 3.04
CA ARG A 316 -6.33 6.75 1.61
C ARG A 316 -6.07 5.36 1.06
N LEU A 317 -6.98 4.89 0.23
CA LEU A 317 -6.85 3.61 -0.44
C LEU A 317 -6.30 3.82 -1.87
N LEU A 318 -5.23 3.06 -2.21
CA LEU A 318 -4.65 3.04 -3.56
C LEU A 318 -5.39 2.02 -4.45
N LEU A 319 -6.72 2.10 -4.47
CA LEU A 319 -7.58 1.26 -5.30
C LEU A 319 -8.26 2.10 -6.37
N ALA A 320 -8.37 1.54 -7.59
CA ALA A 320 -9.09 2.18 -8.67
C ALA A 320 -10.54 2.50 -8.23
N GLY A 321 -10.96 3.74 -8.46
CA GLY A 321 -12.26 4.25 -8.04
C GLY A 321 -12.33 4.75 -6.59
N LEU A 322 -11.30 4.54 -5.77
CA LEU A 322 -11.22 5.00 -4.38
C LEU A 322 -10.07 6.00 -4.12
N GLU A 323 -9.47 6.55 -5.17
CA GLU A 323 -8.32 7.47 -5.06
C GLU A 323 -8.63 8.73 -4.24
N LYS A 324 -9.90 9.12 -4.17
CA LYS A 324 -10.38 10.28 -3.39
C LYS A 324 -10.91 9.91 -2.00
N TYR A 325 -10.97 8.62 -1.65
CA TYR A 325 -11.39 8.17 -0.33
C TYR A 325 -10.39 8.64 0.71
N ARG A 326 -10.86 9.39 1.70
CA ARG A 326 -10.04 9.97 2.77
C ARG A 326 -10.88 10.18 4.05
N PRO A 327 -11.32 9.12 4.69
CA PRO A 327 -12.29 9.19 5.78
C PRO A 327 -11.82 10.09 6.93
N PHE A 328 -10.55 9.96 7.33
CA PHE A 328 -10.03 10.78 8.42
C PHE A 328 -9.79 12.24 8.05
N GLY A 329 -9.57 12.53 6.77
CA GLY A 329 -9.59 13.92 6.28
C GLY A 329 -10.97 14.54 6.46
N GLN A 330 -12.03 13.84 6.04
CA GLN A 330 -13.42 14.31 6.19
C GLN A 330 -13.84 14.49 7.65
N ILE A 331 -13.54 13.51 8.52
CA ILE A 331 -13.81 13.55 9.95
C ILE A 331 -13.09 14.74 10.61
N ALA A 332 -11.81 14.91 10.27
CA ALA A 332 -10.98 15.96 10.85
C ALA A 332 -11.47 17.37 10.47
N GLU A 333 -11.83 17.58 9.21
CA GLU A 333 -12.39 18.85 8.74
C GLU A 333 -13.74 19.16 9.43
N ALA A 334 -14.60 18.16 9.58
CA ALA A 334 -15.88 18.30 10.27
C ALA A 334 -15.72 18.67 11.75
N LEU A 335 -14.80 18.02 12.45
CA LEU A 335 -14.53 18.28 13.86
C LEU A 335 -13.83 19.63 14.09
N ALA A 336 -12.79 19.93 13.27
CA ALA A 336 -12.02 21.17 13.42
C ALA A 336 -12.87 22.42 13.13
N SER A 337 -13.80 22.32 12.17
CA SER A 337 -14.77 23.41 11.90
C SER A 337 -15.74 23.66 13.05
N ARG A 338 -15.82 22.73 14.03
CA ARG A 338 -16.73 22.77 15.15
C ARG A 338 -16.01 22.87 16.51
N GLY A 339 -14.77 23.32 16.53
CA GLY A 339 -14.03 23.65 17.75
C GLY A 339 -13.27 22.50 18.40
N VAL A 340 -13.03 21.39 17.69
CA VAL A 340 -12.22 20.24 18.14
C VAL A 340 -10.94 20.16 17.32
N ALA A 341 -9.79 20.21 17.95
CA ALA A 341 -8.52 19.97 17.26
C ALA A 341 -8.41 18.49 16.83
N VAL A 342 -7.75 18.21 15.69
CA VAL A 342 -7.59 16.83 15.22
C VAL A 342 -6.15 16.57 14.80
N LEU A 343 -5.53 15.56 15.39
CA LEU A 343 -4.23 15.04 14.99
C LEU A 343 -4.43 13.78 14.15
N ARG A 344 -3.85 13.81 12.95
CA ARG A 344 -3.77 12.67 12.03
C ARG A 344 -2.30 12.45 11.70
N VAL A 345 -1.80 11.22 11.77
CA VAL A 345 -0.40 10.90 11.42
C VAL A 345 -0.34 9.81 10.37
N ASP A 346 0.70 9.86 9.53
CA ASP A 346 1.07 8.74 8.68
C ASP A 346 1.64 7.62 9.56
N ASP A 347 1.27 6.37 9.28
CA ASP A 347 1.81 5.22 10.02
C ASP A 347 3.33 5.17 9.93
N ARG A 348 3.98 4.44 10.83
CA ARG A 348 5.43 4.21 10.77
C ARG A 348 5.84 3.72 9.39
N GLY A 349 6.87 4.35 8.81
CA GLY A 349 7.39 4.03 7.49
C GLY A 349 6.52 4.45 6.30
N VAL A 350 5.44 5.22 6.52
CA VAL A 350 4.55 5.72 5.48
C VAL A 350 4.72 7.23 5.30
N GLY A 351 4.56 7.72 4.08
CA GLY A 351 4.64 9.14 3.78
C GLY A 351 5.96 9.76 4.26
N LYS A 352 5.87 10.73 5.17
CA LYS A 352 7.04 11.38 5.79
C LYS A 352 7.42 10.78 7.15
N SER A 353 6.68 9.77 7.65
CA SER A 353 7.05 9.04 8.85
C SER A 353 8.27 8.16 8.60
N THR A 354 9.21 8.15 9.56
CA THR A 354 10.36 7.24 9.53
C THR A 354 10.02 5.89 10.20
N GLY A 355 11.00 4.99 10.36
CA GLY A 355 10.79 3.71 11.05
C GLY A 355 10.30 2.56 10.16
N LEU A 356 10.43 2.67 8.83
CA LEU A 356 10.00 1.64 7.89
C LEU A 356 10.51 0.22 8.24
N LEU A 357 11.77 0.09 8.66
CA LEU A 357 12.31 -1.21 9.03
C LEU A 357 11.71 -1.80 10.31
N THR A 358 11.21 -0.94 11.21
CA THR A 358 10.55 -1.40 12.44
C THR A 358 9.16 -1.99 12.15
N LEU A 359 8.58 -1.68 11.01
CA LEU A 359 7.28 -2.20 10.58
C LEU A 359 7.28 -3.73 10.47
N PHE A 360 8.38 -4.32 10.00
CA PHE A 360 8.48 -5.77 9.78
C PHE A 360 8.50 -6.60 11.06
N THR A 361 8.85 -5.97 12.19
CA THR A 361 8.85 -6.62 13.51
C THR A 361 7.72 -6.11 14.40
N ALA A 362 6.96 -5.10 13.96
CA ALA A 362 5.89 -4.50 14.73
C ALA A 362 4.72 -5.46 14.94
N THR A 363 4.04 -5.25 16.03
CA THR A 363 2.78 -5.88 16.42
C THR A 363 1.72 -4.79 16.65
N MET A 364 0.47 -5.15 16.85
CA MET A 364 -0.58 -4.20 17.24
C MET A 364 -0.25 -3.46 18.56
N THR A 365 0.55 -4.09 19.45
CA THR A 365 1.02 -3.42 20.67
C THR A 365 1.97 -2.27 20.34
N ASP A 366 2.85 -2.45 19.35
CA ASP A 366 3.75 -1.39 18.90
C ASP A 366 2.98 -0.24 18.25
N PHE A 367 1.90 -0.51 17.52
CA PHE A 367 1.01 0.52 16.98
C PHE A 367 0.23 1.24 18.09
N ALA A 368 -0.16 0.54 19.16
CA ALA A 368 -0.72 1.18 20.34
C ALA A 368 0.30 2.13 21.03
N ASP A 369 1.59 1.78 21.03
CA ASP A 369 2.66 2.66 21.54
C ASP A 369 2.83 3.91 20.66
N ASP A 370 2.66 3.79 19.34
CA ASP A 370 2.64 4.96 18.44
C ASP A 370 1.48 5.91 18.78
N VAL A 371 0.31 5.37 19.09
CA VAL A 371 -0.84 6.18 19.53
C VAL A 371 -0.56 6.82 20.89
N ARG A 372 0.10 6.14 21.82
CA ARG A 372 0.53 6.74 23.10
C ARG A 372 1.47 7.90 22.89
N ALA A 373 2.43 7.78 21.96
CA ALA A 373 3.31 8.89 21.61
C ALA A 373 2.54 10.10 21.06
N GLN A 374 1.50 9.89 20.26
CA GLN A 374 0.62 10.94 19.77
C GLN A 374 -0.18 11.60 20.91
N VAL A 375 -0.66 10.81 21.88
CA VAL A 375 -1.34 11.33 23.08
C VAL A 375 -0.40 12.23 23.88
N GLU A 376 0.84 11.79 24.13
CA GLU A 376 1.82 12.59 24.87
C GLU A 376 2.23 13.86 24.08
N TYR A 377 2.34 13.76 22.76
CA TYR A 377 2.56 14.94 21.92
C TYR A 377 1.44 15.97 22.09
N LEU A 378 0.16 15.57 22.01
CA LEU A 378 -0.95 16.51 22.22
C LEU A 378 -0.99 17.07 23.64
N ARG A 379 -0.64 16.28 24.65
CA ARG A 379 -0.54 16.73 26.04
C ARG A 379 0.54 17.80 26.25
N SER A 380 1.56 17.79 25.44
CA SER A 380 2.64 18.79 25.49
C SER A 380 2.28 20.12 24.82
N ARG A 381 1.20 20.15 24.05
CA ARG A 381 0.78 21.32 23.28
C ARG A 381 -0.07 22.25 24.16
N ARG A 382 0.33 23.53 24.26
CA ARG A 382 -0.40 24.55 25.05
C ARG A 382 -1.79 24.87 24.52
N GLU A 383 -2.02 24.63 23.21
CA GLU A 383 -3.30 24.85 22.54
C GLU A 383 -4.32 23.76 22.83
N ILE A 384 -3.90 22.63 23.42
CA ILE A 384 -4.72 21.42 23.64
C ILE A 384 -5.00 21.23 25.14
N ASP A 385 -6.24 20.95 25.49
CA ASP A 385 -6.58 20.53 26.86
C ASP A 385 -6.19 19.05 27.07
N PRO A 386 -5.19 18.76 27.91
CA PRO A 386 -4.68 17.39 28.09
C PRO A 386 -5.70 16.43 28.73
N ARG A 387 -6.83 16.94 29.23
CA ARG A 387 -7.92 16.14 29.83
C ARG A 387 -9.07 15.91 28.86
N ARG A 388 -9.02 16.50 27.66
CA ARG A 388 -10.08 16.41 26.65
C ARG A 388 -9.54 15.86 25.33
N ILE A 389 -8.77 14.76 25.41
CA ILE A 389 -8.23 14.04 24.25
C ILE A 389 -9.05 12.77 24.07
N ALA A 390 -9.62 12.58 22.88
CA ALA A 390 -10.33 11.36 22.50
C ALA A 390 -9.59 10.63 21.36
N LEU A 391 -9.89 9.34 21.20
CA LEU A 391 -9.36 8.48 20.13
C LEU A 391 -10.50 8.08 19.20
N ALA A 392 -10.25 8.08 17.89
CA ALA A 392 -11.19 7.58 16.88
C ALA A 392 -10.45 6.61 15.95
N GLY A 393 -10.77 5.33 16.06
CA GLY A 393 -10.07 4.28 15.31
C GLY A 393 -11.00 3.57 14.33
N HIS A 394 -10.51 3.30 13.11
CA HIS A 394 -11.19 2.51 12.10
C HIS A 394 -10.57 1.12 11.98
N SER A 395 -11.40 0.08 11.84
CA SER A 395 -10.96 -1.30 11.63
C SER A 395 -9.95 -1.74 12.71
N GLU A 396 -8.69 -2.03 12.40
CA GLU A 396 -7.63 -2.32 13.38
C GLU A 396 -7.44 -1.17 14.38
N GLY A 397 -7.57 0.09 13.93
CA GLY A 397 -7.54 1.25 14.82
C GLY A 397 -8.65 1.21 15.88
N GLY A 398 -9.81 0.61 15.54
CA GLY A 398 -10.89 0.33 16.48
C GLY A 398 -10.55 -0.75 17.53
N VAL A 399 -9.54 -1.60 17.26
CA VAL A 399 -8.97 -2.55 18.22
C VAL A 399 -7.87 -1.89 19.06
N ILE A 400 -7.07 -1.01 18.45
CA ILE A 400 -5.96 -0.30 19.11
C ILE A 400 -6.47 0.73 20.12
N ALA A 401 -7.54 1.47 19.80
CA ALA A 401 -8.07 2.51 20.68
C ALA A 401 -8.40 1.99 22.10
N PRO A 402 -9.08 0.84 22.30
CA PRO A 402 -9.27 0.23 23.61
C PRO A 402 -7.97 -0.21 24.30
N MET A 403 -6.93 -0.65 23.54
CA MET A 403 -5.62 -1.02 24.12
C MET A 403 -4.95 0.19 24.80
N VAL A 404 -5.14 1.39 24.24
CA VAL A 404 -4.63 2.64 24.81
C VAL A 404 -5.53 3.13 25.93
N ALA A 405 -6.83 3.31 25.66
CA ALA A 405 -7.78 3.88 26.63
C ALA A 405 -7.97 3.01 27.88
N GLY A 406 -7.91 1.69 27.76
CA GLY A 406 -7.99 0.75 28.88
C GLY A 406 -6.83 0.84 29.88
N THR A 407 -5.72 1.51 29.50
CA THR A 407 -4.53 1.71 30.34
C THR A 407 -4.27 3.18 30.66
N ASP A 408 -5.00 4.12 30.03
CA ASP A 408 -4.85 5.55 30.25
C ASP A 408 -6.20 6.20 30.62
N PRO A 409 -6.51 6.35 31.92
CA PRO A 409 -7.77 6.91 32.38
C PRO A 409 -7.97 8.40 32.06
N LYS A 410 -6.95 9.08 31.53
CA LYS A 410 -7.03 10.50 31.13
C LYS A 410 -7.54 10.67 29.69
N ILE A 411 -7.70 9.60 28.92
CA ILE A 411 -8.43 9.65 27.64
C ILE A 411 -9.89 9.99 27.96
N ALA A 412 -10.44 10.96 27.23
CA ALA A 412 -11.76 11.49 27.50
C ALA A 412 -12.90 10.63 26.93
N ALA A 413 -12.70 10.04 25.75
CA ALA A 413 -13.68 9.22 25.05
C ALA A 413 -13.01 8.41 23.94
N ILE A 414 -13.66 7.35 23.45
CA ILE A 414 -13.21 6.61 22.26
C ILE A 414 -14.35 6.38 21.28
N VAL A 415 -14.02 6.39 19.98
CA VAL A 415 -14.90 6.04 18.87
C VAL A 415 -14.30 4.83 18.15
N LEU A 416 -15.08 3.77 18.00
CA LEU A 416 -14.70 2.52 17.35
C LEU A 416 -15.51 2.39 16.06
N MET A 417 -14.87 2.62 14.92
CA MET A 417 -15.46 2.55 13.59
C MET A 417 -15.13 1.19 12.96
N ALA A 418 -16.13 0.33 12.79
CA ALA A 418 -15.95 -1.02 12.23
C ALA A 418 -14.82 -1.83 12.93
N GLY A 419 -14.64 -1.63 14.24
CA GLY A 419 -13.63 -2.33 15.04
C GLY A 419 -14.06 -3.75 15.37
N SER A 420 -13.10 -4.70 15.37
CA SER A 420 -13.40 -6.09 15.66
C SER A 420 -13.61 -6.38 17.16
N ALA A 421 -14.60 -7.22 17.45
CA ALA A 421 -14.80 -7.85 18.75
C ALA A 421 -14.32 -9.31 18.78
N LYS A 422 -14.05 -9.89 17.63
CA LYS A 422 -13.57 -11.27 17.47
C LYS A 422 -12.07 -11.29 17.28
N ARG A 423 -11.44 -12.39 17.67
CA ARG A 423 -10.03 -12.64 17.37
C ARG A 423 -9.80 -12.61 15.87
N GLY A 424 -8.58 -12.24 15.48
CA GLY A 424 -8.22 -12.13 14.07
C GLY A 424 -8.33 -13.44 13.29
N ASP A 425 -8.13 -14.60 13.91
CA ASP A 425 -8.32 -15.91 13.25
C ASP A 425 -9.78 -16.10 12.81
N VAL A 426 -10.74 -15.78 13.67
CA VAL A 426 -12.17 -15.85 13.36
C VAL A 426 -12.58 -14.84 12.29
N VAL A 427 -12.02 -13.62 12.36
CA VAL A 427 -12.25 -12.58 11.35
C VAL A 427 -11.68 -13.00 9.99
N LEU A 428 -10.46 -13.50 9.97
CA LEU A 428 -9.79 -13.88 8.74
C LEU A 428 -10.44 -15.12 8.09
N GLU A 429 -10.84 -16.11 8.90
CA GLU A 429 -11.62 -17.25 8.41
C GLU A 429 -12.93 -16.82 7.74
N TYR A 430 -13.66 -15.88 8.35
CA TYR A 430 -14.87 -15.32 7.77
C TYR A 430 -14.58 -14.61 6.43
N GLN A 431 -13.52 -13.79 6.37
CA GLN A 431 -13.13 -13.06 5.16
C GLN A 431 -12.72 -14.02 4.03
N VAL A 432 -11.95 -15.08 4.35
CA VAL A 432 -11.56 -16.13 3.40
C VAL A 432 -12.81 -16.79 2.80
N ASN A 433 -13.74 -17.20 3.65
CA ASN A 433 -14.97 -17.87 3.21
C ASN A 433 -15.78 -16.95 2.27
N ASN A 434 -16.03 -15.70 2.67
CA ASN A 434 -16.79 -14.74 1.85
C ASN A 434 -16.12 -14.47 0.49
N GLN A 435 -14.81 -14.30 0.47
CA GLN A 435 -14.07 -14.01 -0.76
C GLN A 435 -14.10 -15.21 -1.72
N LEU A 436 -13.90 -16.41 -1.20
CA LEU A 436 -13.93 -17.63 -2.02
C LEU A 436 -15.34 -17.96 -2.50
N ASP A 437 -16.38 -17.68 -1.71
CA ASP A 437 -17.77 -17.87 -2.13
C ASP A 437 -18.18 -16.88 -3.24
N ALA A 438 -17.63 -15.67 -3.22
CA ALA A 438 -17.84 -14.67 -4.26
C ALA A 438 -16.98 -14.90 -5.52
N ASP A 439 -15.94 -15.71 -5.48
CA ASP A 439 -15.06 -16.00 -6.62
C ASP A 439 -15.71 -16.97 -7.60
N THR A 440 -16.28 -16.44 -8.67
CA THR A 440 -16.90 -17.24 -9.75
C THR A 440 -15.89 -17.80 -10.76
N THR A 441 -14.61 -17.45 -10.66
CA THR A 441 -13.56 -17.90 -11.59
C THR A 441 -13.01 -19.28 -11.23
N LEU A 442 -13.20 -19.73 -9.99
CA LEU A 442 -12.76 -21.02 -9.49
C LEU A 442 -13.85 -22.09 -9.66
N THR A 443 -13.44 -23.31 -10.04
CA THR A 443 -14.34 -24.46 -9.94
C THR A 443 -14.66 -24.76 -8.47
N PRO A 444 -15.78 -25.47 -8.17
CA PRO A 444 -16.10 -25.87 -6.80
C PRO A 444 -14.97 -26.61 -6.09
N GLU A 445 -14.29 -27.53 -6.80
CA GLU A 445 -13.18 -28.33 -6.26
C GLU A 445 -11.95 -27.46 -5.97
N ALA A 446 -11.58 -26.57 -6.91
CA ALA A 446 -10.46 -25.63 -6.73
C ALA A 446 -10.72 -24.67 -5.57
N ARG A 447 -11.97 -24.19 -5.43
CA ARG A 447 -12.41 -23.33 -4.32
C ARG A 447 -12.32 -24.06 -2.99
N ALA A 448 -12.78 -25.31 -2.91
CA ALA A 448 -12.71 -26.13 -1.70
C ALA A 448 -11.25 -26.41 -1.28
N ALA A 449 -10.39 -26.76 -2.24
CA ALA A 449 -8.97 -26.99 -1.98
C ALA A 449 -8.26 -25.71 -1.47
N LYS A 450 -8.51 -24.57 -2.11
CA LYS A 450 -7.94 -23.29 -1.70
C LYS A 450 -8.42 -22.87 -0.30
N ARG A 451 -9.71 -23.07 -0.01
CA ARG A 451 -10.28 -22.83 1.33
C ARG A 451 -9.59 -23.68 2.38
N ALA A 452 -9.43 -24.98 2.14
CA ALA A 452 -8.78 -25.88 3.06
C ALA A 452 -7.32 -25.49 3.33
N GLU A 453 -6.57 -25.06 2.29
CA GLU A 453 -5.20 -24.56 2.40
C GLU A 453 -5.15 -23.30 3.28
N GLU A 454 -5.95 -22.27 2.95
CA GLU A 454 -5.91 -20.98 3.66
C GLU A 454 -6.34 -21.11 5.12
N LEU A 455 -7.38 -21.91 5.42
CA LEU A 455 -7.82 -22.17 6.80
C LEU A 455 -6.80 -23.02 7.57
N SER A 456 -6.11 -23.97 6.91
CA SER A 456 -5.01 -24.72 7.51
C SER A 456 -3.86 -23.80 7.90
N ASP A 457 -3.51 -22.84 7.05
CA ASP A 457 -2.43 -21.90 7.31
C ASP A 457 -2.75 -20.99 8.52
N ILE A 458 -3.98 -20.47 8.60
CA ILE A 458 -4.44 -19.72 9.77
C ILE A 458 -4.28 -20.54 11.05
N ARG A 459 -4.78 -21.79 11.06
CA ARG A 459 -4.68 -22.69 12.23
C ARG A 459 -3.23 -22.94 12.65
N LYS A 460 -2.33 -23.23 11.69
CA LYS A 460 -0.90 -23.45 12.01
C LYS A 460 -0.25 -22.24 12.66
N VAL A 461 -0.56 -21.01 12.20
CA VAL A 461 -0.03 -19.79 12.85
C VAL A 461 -0.53 -19.66 14.29
N VAL A 462 -1.84 -19.92 14.51
CA VAL A 462 -2.47 -19.81 15.84
C VAL A 462 -1.95 -20.89 16.79
N GLU A 463 -1.81 -22.12 16.33
CA GLU A 463 -1.42 -23.29 17.15
C GLU A 463 0.09 -23.44 17.30
N GLY A 464 0.89 -22.61 16.62
CA GLY A 464 2.36 -22.69 16.67
C GLY A 464 2.93 -23.86 15.85
N GLY A 465 2.20 -24.31 14.83
CA GLY A 465 2.66 -25.36 13.92
C GLY A 465 3.77 -24.90 12.97
N ASP A 466 4.20 -25.80 12.08
CA ASP A 466 5.24 -25.49 11.08
C ASP A 466 4.71 -24.47 10.05
N THR A 467 5.27 -23.26 10.12
CA THR A 467 4.97 -22.15 9.22
C THR A 467 6.09 -21.91 8.18
N SER A 468 7.13 -22.74 8.14
CA SER A 468 8.33 -22.52 7.31
C SER A 468 8.03 -22.35 5.82
N LYS A 469 6.97 -22.98 5.31
CA LYS A 469 6.52 -22.92 3.92
C LYS A 469 5.52 -21.78 3.62
N MET A 470 5.11 -21.04 4.63
CA MET A 470 4.18 -19.92 4.47
C MET A 470 4.90 -18.67 3.99
N SER A 471 4.12 -17.72 3.45
CA SER A 471 4.63 -16.39 3.11
C SER A 471 5.18 -15.69 4.36
N GLU A 472 6.16 -14.80 4.20
CA GLU A 472 6.68 -14.00 5.33
C GLU A 472 5.58 -13.16 5.97
N PHE A 473 4.61 -12.70 5.20
CA PHE A 473 3.44 -11.99 5.73
C PHE A 473 2.67 -12.85 6.74
N MET A 474 2.35 -14.12 6.41
CA MET A 474 1.69 -15.04 7.34
C MET A 474 2.55 -15.36 8.57
N ARG A 475 3.88 -15.31 8.43
CA ARG A 475 4.83 -15.55 9.53
C ARG A 475 5.18 -14.29 10.33
N SER A 476 4.70 -13.11 9.89
CA SER A 476 5.06 -11.84 10.52
C SER A 476 4.59 -11.78 11.98
N PRO A 477 5.33 -11.06 12.85
CA PRO A 477 4.90 -10.80 14.22
C PRO A 477 3.52 -10.15 14.29
N TRP A 478 3.22 -9.24 13.34
CA TRP A 478 1.92 -8.61 13.25
C TRP A 478 0.81 -9.63 13.00
N MET A 479 0.96 -10.50 11.99
CA MET A 479 -0.06 -11.51 11.65
C MET A 479 -0.30 -12.47 12.82
N ARG A 480 0.78 -12.96 13.45
CA ARG A 480 0.64 -13.82 14.64
C ARG A 480 -0.12 -13.11 15.75
N HIS A 481 0.23 -11.85 16.04
CA HIS A 481 -0.45 -11.07 17.07
C HIS A 481 -1.91 -10.82 16.70
N PHE A 482 -2.19 -10.39 15.46
CA PHE A 482 -3.55 -10.17 14.97
C PHE A 482 -4.42 -11.43 15.11
N LEU A 483 -3.94 -12.59 14.65
CA LEU A 483 -4.70 -13.85 14.69
C LEU A 483 -5.01 -14.32 16.11
N THR A 484 -4.13 -14.02 17.08
CA THR A 484 -4.26 -14.55 18.44
C THR A 484 -4.79 -13.54 19.46
N TYR A 485 -4.82 -12.26 19.13
CA TYR A 485 -5.28 -11.23 20.04
C TYR A 485 -6.80 -11.24 20.22
N ASP A 486 -7.25 -11.34 21.48
CA ASP A 486 -8.66 -11.17 21.87
C ASP A 486 -8.90 -9.70 22.27
N PRO A 487 -9.74 -8.93 21.55
CA PRO A 487 -9.99 -7.53 21.86
C PRO A 487 -10.91 -7.32 23.06
N LEU A 488 -11.76 -8.30 23.40
CA LEU A 488 -12.78 -8.13 24.45
C LEU A 488 -12.23 -7.79 25.85
N PRO A 489 -11.10 -8.40 26.31
CA PRO A 489 -10.50 -8.02 27.59
C PRO A 489 -10.04 -6.56 27.66
N ALA A 490 -9.53 -5.99 26.53
CA ALA A 490 -9.15 -4.58 26.50
C ALA A 490 -10.38 -3.67 26.52
N ILE A 491 -11.42 -4.00 25.76
CA ILE A 491 -12.70 -3.30 25.73
C ILE A 491 -13.34 -3.30 27.12
N ALA A 492 -13.32 -4.42 27.83
CA ALA A 492 -13.87 -4.53 29.18
C ALA A 492 -13.14 -3.67 30.24
N LYS A 493 -11.92 -3.21 29.96
CA LYS A 493 -11.17 -2.30 30.84
C LYS A 493 -11.50 -0.82 30.61
N VAL A 494 -12.08 -0.47 29.47
CA VAL A 494 -12.39 0.93 29.13
C VAL A 494 -13.54 1.45 30.04
N ARG A 495 -13.31 2.58 30.71
CA ARG A 495 -14.27 3.25 31.56
C ARG A 495 -14.80 4.55 30.95
N GLN A 496 -14.10 5.06 29.97
CA GLN A 496 -14.44 6.24 29.22
C GLN A 496 -15.68 5.99 28.34
N PRO A 497 -16.45 7.03 27.98
CA PRO A 497 -17.50 6.91 26.97
C PRO A 497 -17.04 6.24 25.69
N ILE A 498 -17.83 5.31 25.17
CA ILE A 498 -17.56 4.57 23.93
C ILE A 498 -18.67 4.83 22.92
N LEU A 499 -18.33 5.24 21.72
CA LEU A 499 -19.19 5.20 20.54
C LEU A 499 -18.73 4.09 19.60
N VAL A 500 -19.63 3.18 19.26
CA VAL A 500 -19.40 2.13 18.25
C VAL A 500 -20.21 2.47 17.02
N LEU A 501 -19.53 2.60 15.89
CA LEU A 501 -20.11 2.82 14.55
C LEU A 501 -19.84 1.60 13.68
N GLN A 502 -20.86 1.12 12.97
CA GLN A 502 -20.76 -0.09 12.17
C GLN A 502 -21.61 0.00 10.91
N GLY A 503 -21.07 -0.44 9.77
CA GLY A 503 -21.83 -0.65 8.54
C GLY A 503 -22.66 -1.95 8.63
N GLU A 504 -23.94 -1.89 8.24
CA GLU A 504 -24.83 -3.06 8.29
C GLU A 504 -24.36 -4.19 7.39
N ILE A 505 -23.86 -3.85 6.20
CA ILE A 505 -23.40 -4.83 5.20
C ILE A 505 -21.89 -4.96 5.15
N ASP A 506 -21.20 -4.64 6.23
CA ASP A 506 -19.77 -4.86 6.36
C ASP A 506 -19.42 -6.36 6.24
N ARG A 507 -18.59 -6.68 5.26
CA ARG A 507 -18.12 -8.05 4.97
C ARG A 507 -16.69 -8.31 5.44
N GLN A 508 -16.08 -7.37 6.13
CA GLN A 508 -14.78 -7.55 6.77
C GLN A 508 -14.94 -7.76 8.29
N VAL A 509 -15.71 -6.87 8.93
CA VAL A 509 -16.08 -6.97 10.36
C VAL A 509 -17.61 -6.96 10.42
N THR A 510 -18.20 -8.09 10.75
CA THR A 510 -19.65 -8.26 10.70
C THR A 510 -20.40 -7.40 11.70
N ALA A 511 -21.61 -6.95 11.36
CA ALA A 511 -22.38 -5.99 12.15
C ALA A 511 -22.73 -6.47 13.57
N ASP A 512 -22.82 -7.80 13.81
CA ASP A 512 -23.03 -8.39 15.13
C ASP A 512 -21.93 -8.04 16.14
N GLN A 513 -20.73 -7.74 15.67
CA GLN A 513 -19.59 -7.44 16.53
C GLN A 513 -19.75 -6.13 17.29
N ALA A 514 -20.52 -5.18 16.77
CA ALA A 514 -20.85 -3.94 17.49
C ALA A 514 -21.58 -4.23 18.81
N GLY A 515 -22.53 -5.16 18.80
CA GLY A 515 -23.22 -5.61 20.01
C GLY A 515 -22.31 -6.41 20.97
N MET A 516 -21.31 -7.13 20.43
CA MET A 516 -20.32 -7.82 21.28
C MET A 516 -19.42 -6.82 22.02
N ILE A 517 -18.99 -5.74 21.34
CA ILE A 517 -18.23 -4.64 21.96
C ILE A 517 -19.05 -4.01 23.11
N GLU A 518 -20.30 -3.66 22.84
CA GLU A 518 -21.19 -3.09 23.87
C GLU A 518 -21.31 -4.02 25.08
N LYS A 519 -21.59 -5.29 24.85
CA LYS A 519 -21.72 -6.31 25.90
C LYS A 519 -20.44 -6.42 26.73
N ALA A 520 -19.27 -6.47 26.12
CA ALA A 520 -17.98 -6.56 26.81
C ALA A 520 -17.71 -5.31 27.66
N ALA A 521 -17.90 -4.11 27.10
CA ALA A 521 -17.71 -2.86 27.82
C ALA A 521 -18.63 -2.75 29.02
N ARG A 522 -19.93 -3.06 28.86
CA ARG A 522 -20.93 -3.06 29.94
C ARG A 522 -20.63 -4.11 31.00
N ALA A 523 -20.22 -5.31 30.62
CA ALA A 523 -19.78 -6.36 31.55
C ALA A 523 -18.56 -5.90 32.36
N GLY A 524 -17.67 -5.12 31.76
CA GLY A 524 -16.58 -4.45 32.45
C GLY A 524 -16.99 -3.34 33.39
N GLY A 525 -18.27 -2.91 33.42
CA GLY A 525 -18.81 -1.84 34.26
C GLY A 525 -18.96 -0.48 33.57
N ASN A 526 -18.68 -0.37 32.27
CA ASN A 526 -18.91 0.87 31.52
C ASN A 526 -20.41 1.09 31.29
N LYS A 527 -20.92 2.25 31.71
CA LYS A 527 -22.36 2.62 31.60
C LYS A 527 -22.62 3.54 30.39
N ASP A 528 -21.60 4.13 29.79
CA ASP A 528 -21.71 5.09 28.71
C ASP A 528 -21.19 4.47 27.40
N VAL A 529 -21.98 3.59 26.81
CA VAL A 529 -21.72 2.93 25.54
C VAL A 529 -22.87 3.17 24.57
N THR A 530 -22.59 3.77 23.45
CA THR A 530 -23.52 4.06 22.36
C THR A 530 -23.15 3.23 21.14
N VAL A 531 -24.12 2.53 20.55
CA VAL A 531 -23.94 1.76 19.31
C VAL A 531 -24.82 2.35 18.22
N ARG A 532 -24.27 2.48 17.01
CA ARG A 532 -24.99 2.88 15.80
C ARG A 532 -24.59 1.97 14.65
N VAL A 533 -25.57 1.31 14.06
CA VAL A 533 -25.42 0.54 12.83
C VAL A 533 -26.07 1.32 11.69
N PHE A 534 -25.36 1.50 10.58
CA PHE A 534 -25.80 2.28 9.44
C PHE A 534 -26.27 1.37 8.32
N PRO A 535 -27.56 1.42 7.94
CA PRO A 535 -28.10 0.58 6.87
C PRO A 535 -27.42 0.81 5.53
N GLY A 536 -27.15 -0.27 4.80
CA GLY A 536 -26.61 -0.22 3.45
C GLY A 536 -25.17 0.29 3.33
N LEU A 537 -24.45 0.51 4.45
CA LEU A 537 -23.05 0.90 4.43
C LEU A 537 -22.12 -0.32 4.62
N ASN A 538 -21.01 -0.31 3.88
CA ASN A 538 -19.96 -1.31 3.94
C ASN A 538 -18.90 -0.98 5.02
N HIS A 539 -17.78 -1.72 5.02
CA HIS A 539 -16.65 -1.51 5.95
C HIS A 539 -16.04 -0.10 5.89
N LEU A 540 -16.05 0.53 4.72
CA LEU A 540 -15.53 1.88 4.49
C LEU A 540 -16.55 2.99 4.83
N PHE A 541 -17.70 2.62 5.35
CA PHE A 541 -18.85 3.53 5.55
C PHE A 541 -19.32 4.20 4.25
N LEU A 542 -19.17 3.48 3.13
CA LEU A 542 -19.67 3.88 1.81
C LEU A 542 -20.91 3.05 1.46
N PRO A 543 -21.91 3.65 0.78
CA PRO A 543 -23.05 2.92 0.25
C PRO A 543 -22.60 1.82 -0.71
N ALA A 544 -23.09 0.59 -0.49
CA ALA A 544 -22.77 -0.57 -1.33
C ALA A 544 -24.00 -1.46 -1.50
N LYS A 545 -23.94 -2.42 -2.41
CA LYS A 545 -25.04 -3.38 -2.64
C LYS A 545 -24.89 -4.62 -1.79
N THR A 546 -23.68 -5.17 -1.75
CA THR A 546 -23.36 -6.43 -1.06
C THR A 546 -22.36 -6.24 0.07
N GLY A 547 -21.59 -5.15 0.05
CA GLY A 547 -20.48 -4.87 0.96
C GLY A 547 -19.21 -5.68 0.68
N ALA A 548 -19.20 -6.48 -0.39
CA ALA A 548 -18.06 -7.30 -0.76
C ALA A 548 -16.88 -6.46 -1.24
N LEU A 549 -15.64 -6.93 -1.00
CA LEU A 549 -14.42 -6.27 -1.48
C LEU A 549 -14.39 -6.08 -3.00
N SER A 550 -15.02 -6.99 -3.74
CA SER A 550 -15.11 -6.91 -5.21
C SER A 550 -15.91 -5.70 -5.70
N GLU A 551 -16.75 -5.08 -4.88
CA GLU A 551 -17.49 -3.86 -5.23
C GLU A 551 -16.65 -2.58 -5.10
N TYR A 552 -15.53 -2.61 -4.39
CA TYR A 552 -14.78 -1.40 -4.00
C TYR A 552 -14.32 -0.56 -5.20
N THR A 553 -14.01 -1.18 -6.32
CA THR A 553 -13.62 -0.51 -7.57
C THR A 553 -14.79 0.09 -8.35
N SER A 554 -16.03 -0.17 -7.93
CA SER A 554 -17.28 0.24 -8.62
C SER A 554 -18.25 0.99 -7.70
N LEU A 555 -17.81 1.42 -6.51
CA LEU A 555 -18.64 2.20 -5.60
C LEU A 555 -19.00 3.56 -6.22
N SER A 556 -20.22 4.01 -5.98
CA SER A 556 -20.77 5.26 -6.54
C SER A 556 -20.19 6.53 -5.92
N THR A 557 -19.55 6.42 -4.77
CA THR A 557 -18.97 7.56 -4.05
C THR A 557 -17.70 7.13 -3.31
N THR A 558 -16.84 8.11 -3.05
CA THR A 558 -15.65 7.98 -2.18
C THR A 558 -15.80 8.79 -0.89
N THR A 559 -17.00 9.30 -0.63
CA THR A 559 -17.28 10.15 0.53
C THR A 559 -18.01 9.35 1.60
N VAL A 560 -17.47 9.32 2.81
CA VAL A 560 -18.14 8.72 3.98
C VAL A 560 -19.49 9.37 4.17
N GLY A 561 -20.51 8.58 4.48
CA GLY A 561 -21.87 9.05 4.60
C GLY A 561 -22.01 10.20 5.61
N ASP A 562 -22.75 11.24 5.24
CA ASP A 562 -22.94 12.44 6.09
C ASP A 562 -23.52 12.10 7.47
N ASP A 563 -24.39 11.09 7.56
CA ASP A 563 -24.95 10.62 8.82
C ASP A 563 -23.89 10.03 9.76
N VAL A 564 -22.87 9.36 9.20
CA VAL A 564 -21.75 8.83 9.98
C VAL A 564 -20.92 9.97 10.54
N ILE A 565 -20.53 10.93 9.69
CA ILE A 565 -19.75 12.11 10.07
C ILE A 565 -20.51 12.93 11.13
N LYS A 566 -21.81 13.13 10.91
CA LYS A 566 -22.66 13.87 11.83
C LYS A 566 -22.77 13.16 13.20
N GLN A 567 -23.07 11.86 13.21
CA GLN A 567 -23.20 11.08 14.44
C GLN A 567 -21.92 11.10 15.26
N LEU A 568 -20.77 10.89 14.58
CA LEU A 568 -19.45 10.92 15.21
C LEU A 568 -19.14 12.30 15.80
N SER A 569 -19.34 13.34 15.00
CA SER A 569 -19.00 14.71 15.39
C SER A 569 -19.90 15.21 16.53
N ASP A 570 -21.21 15.00 16.45
CA ASP A 570 -22.15 15.43 17.48
C ASP A 570 -21.86 14.76 18.82
N TRP A 571 -21.61 13.44 18.79
CA TRP A 571 -21.30 12.68 19.99
C TRP A 571 -19.97 13.12 20.64
N LEU A 572 -18.91 13.33 19.84
CA LEU A 572 -17.62 13.81 20.35
C LEU A 572 -17.71 15.24 20.93
N ILE A 573 -18.42 16.14 20.26
CA ILE A 573 -18.62 17.52 20.72
C ILE A 573 -19.31 17.54 22.09
N GLU A 574 -20.33 16.70 22.28
CA GLU A 574 -21.01 16.54 23.54
C GLU A 574 -20.07 16.00 24.63
N ARG A 575 -19.35 14.90 24.35
CA ARG A 575 -18.48 14.23 25.34
C ARG A 575 -17.24 15.05 25.68
N LEU A 576 -16.71 15.80 24.73
CA LEU A 576 -15.56 16.68 24.90
C LEU A 576 -15.98 18.08 25.47
N ARG A 577 -17.26 18.32 25.70
CA ARG A 577 -17.80 19.56 26.26
C ARG A 577 -17.30 20.80 25.52
N VAL A 578 -17.46 20.79 24.19
CA VAL A 578 -17.12 21.94 23.37
C VAL A 578 -18.09 23.07 23.68
N SER A 579 -17.60 24.20 24.15
CA SER A 579 -18.43 25.40 24.39
C SER A 579 -18.99 25.90 23.04
N LYS A 580 -20.30 26.16 23.02
CA LYS A 580 -20.96 26.78 21.85
C LYS A 580 -20.48 28.20 21.63
#